data_f3f6cdccf9a5956ecc6f121e1c4de7ec
#
_entry.id   f3f6cdccf9a5956ecc6f121e1c4de7ec
#
_cell.length_a   1.000
_cell.length_b   1.000
_cell.length_c   1.000
_cell.angle_alpha   90.00
_cell.angle_beta   90.00
_cell.angle_gamma   90.00
#
_symmetry.space_group_name_H-M   'P 1'
#
loop_
_entity.id
_entity.type
_entity.pdbx_description
1 polymer ?
#
loop_
_entity_poly.entity_id
_entity_poly.type
_entity_poly.pdbx_seq_one_letter_code
_entity_poly.pdbx_strand_id
1 'polypeptide(L)'
;FIEAGISEPGEMERLEAMIRPDIVVVTSIGDAHSANFASERAKIEEKLLLARRARTIIYSSEYRSLASCIEELYGDRELIDSSLEEDVEDELELSDALSVDALHVSALMRRLGYGVDDAVFSAHVAMRLELKEGVDDSMIIDDTYNSDINSVAVALDALYVQSMGRRRVAVISDIRQSGIPSEELYQR
;
A
#
# COMPACT_ATOMS: atom_id res chain seq x y z
N PHE A 1 2.61 -10.22 -13.49
CA PHE A 1 2.08 -9.47 -12.33
C PHE A 1 0.71 -8.93 -12.65
N ILE A 2 -0.22 -9.01 -11.70
CA ILE A 2 -1.59 -8.51 -11.83
C ILE A 2 -1.93 -7.78 -10.52
N GLU A 3 -2.35 -6.51 -10.62
CA GLU A 3 -2.95 -5.80 -9.51
C GLU A 3 -4.42 -6.18 -9.40
N ALA A 4 -4.84 -6.66 -8.22
CA ALA A 4 -6.21 -7.08 -7.94
C ALA A 4 -6.85 -6.15 -6.91
N GLY A 5 -7.53 -5.11 -7.37
CA GLY A 5 -8.29 -4.17 -6.55
C GLY A 5 -9.78 -4.50 -6.53
N ILE A 6 -10.42 -4.25 -5.38
CA ILE A 6 -11.88 -4.37 -5.22
C ILE A 6 -12.44 -3.15 -4.51
N SER A 7 -13.70 -2.86 -4.77
CA SER A 7 -14.45 -1.78 -4.13
C SER A 7 -15.64 -2.29 -3.34
N GLU A 8 -16.16 -3.49 -3.66
CA GLU A 8 -17.38 -4.05 -3.09
C GLU A 8 -17.18 -5.52 -2.70
N PRO A 9 -17.97 -6.04 -1.72
CA PRO A 9 -18.00 -7.45 -1.39
C PRO A 9 -18.43 -8.33 -2.58
N GLY A 10 -17.81 -9.52 -2.71
CA GLY A 10 -18.08 -10.50 -3.76
C GLY A 10 -17.30 -10.26 -5.07
N GLU A 11 -16.51 -9.21 -5.17
CA GLU A 11 -15.68 -8.94 -6.35
C GLU A 11 -14.42 -9.80 -6.36
N MET A 12 -13.80 -10.02 -5.18
CA MET A 12 -12.51 -10.74 -5.11
C MET A 12 -12.66 -12.21 -5.47
N GLU A 13 -13.79 -12.85 -5.16
CA GLU A 13 -14.02 -14.24 -5.56
C GLU A 13 -14.00 -14.40 -7.08
N ARG A 14 -14.54 -13.42 -7.82
CA ARG A 14 -14.52 -13.42 -9.30
C ARG A 14 -13.12 -13.20 -9.84
N LEU A 15 -12.37 -12.28 -9.23
CA LEU A 15 -10.97 -12.02 -9.60
C LEU A 15 -10.10 -13.25 -9.33
N GLU A 16 -10.23 -13.87 -8.16
CA GLU A 16 -9.50 -15.10 -7.81
C GLU A 16 -9.77 -16.22 -8.82
N ALA A 17 -11.02 -16.42 -9.20
CA ALA A 17 -11.40 -17.46 -10.17
C ALA A 17 -10.78 -17.24 -11.55
N MET A 18 -10.54 -15.98 -11.96
CA MET A 18 -9.90 -15.63 -13.22
C MET A 18 -8.37 -15.68 -13.13
N ILE A 19 -7.79 -15.13 -12.07
CA ILE A 19 -6.34 -14.95 -11.91
C ILE A 19 -5.67 -16.25 -11.46
N ARG A 20 -6.23 -16.92 -10.45
CA ARG A 20 -5.70 -18.14 -9.82
C ARG A 20 -4.21 -18.00 -9.47
N PRO A 21 -3.82 -17.05 -8.63
CA PRO A 21 -2.42 -16.76 -8.38
C PRO A 21 -1.73 -17.89 -7.60
N ASP A 22 -0.47 -18.17 -7.92
CA ASP A 22 0.40 -19.05 -7.13
C ASP A 22 0.99 -18.32 -5.92
N ILE A 23 1.31 -17.02 -6.10
CA ILE A 23 1.86 -16.14 -5.08
C ILE A 23 0.96 -14.91 -4.97
N VAL A 24 0.61 -14.54 -3.75
CA VAL A 24 -0.11 -13.30 -3.45
C VAL A 24 0.76 -12.42 -2.57
N VAL A 25 0.91 -11.16 -2.96
CA VAL A 25 1.52 -10.12 -2.13
C VAL A 25 0.40 -9.23 -1.61
N VAL A 26 0.28 -9.12 -0.31
CA VAL A 26 -0.69 -8.23 0.35
C VAL A 26 0.07 -7.07 0.97
N THR A 27 0.06 -5.92 0.28
CA THR A 27 0.85 -4.76 0.69
C THR A 27 0.26 -4.10 1.95
N SER A 28 -0.95 -3.58 1.83
CA SER A 28 -1.66 -2.97 2.96
C SER A 28 -3.16 -2.97 2.71
N ILE A 29 -3.94 -2.78 3.76
CA ILE A 29 -5.38 -2.57 3.67
C ILE A 29 -5.72 -1.25 4.36
N GLY A 30 -5.71 -0.18 3.59
CA GLY A 30 -6.05 1.16 4.04
C GLY A 30 -7.57 1.40 4.08
N ASP A 31 -7.97 2.64 4.39
CA ASP A 31 -9.38 3.04 4.57
C ASP A 31 -10.18 3.18 3.27
N ALA A 32 -9.51 3.17 2.10
CA ALA A 32 -10.19 3.28 0.80
C ALA A 32 -11.31 2.24 0.67
N HIS A 33 -12.49 2.68 0.24
CA HIS A 33 -13.70 1.85 0.08
C HIS A 33 -14.24 1.19 1.37
N SER A 34 -13.76 1.56 2.57
CA SER A 34 -14.22 0.95 3.83
C SER A 34 -15.72 1.13 4.07
N ALA A 35 -16.33 2.18 3.50
CA ALA A 35 -17.79 2.41 3.57
C ALA A 35 -18.63 1.26 2.99
N ASN A 36 -18.08 0.45 2.09
CA ASN A 36 -18.79 -0.62 1.40
C ASN A 36 -18.71 -1.96 2.14
N PHE A 37 -17.95 -2.03 3.23
CA PHE A 37 -17.75 -3.25 4.02
C PHE A 37 -18.35 -3.11 5.43
N ALA A 38 -18.85 -4.20 5.99
CA ALA A 38 -19.48 -4.20 7.29
C ALA A 38 -18.48 -3.93 8.45
N SER A 39 -17.20 -4.25 8.24
CA SER A 39 -16.11 -4.01 9.18
C SER A 39 -14.75 -4.09 8.47
N GLU A 40 -13.69 -3.61 9.14
CA GLU A 40 -12.32 -3.79 8.67
C GLU A 40 -12.00 -5.27 8.45
N ARG A 41 -12.35 -6.14 9.41
CA ARG A 41 -12.16 -7.58 9.28
C ARG A 41 -12.87 -8.16 8.05
N ALA A 42 -14.11 -7.78 7.79
CA ALA A 42 -14.84 -8.22 6.60
C ALA A 42 -14.15 -7.80 5.29
N LYS A 43 -13.58 -6.59 5.27
CA LYS A 43 -12.80 -6.10 4.15
C LYS A 43 -11.50 -6.88 3.95
N ILE A 44 -10.78 -7.17 5.05
CA ILE A 44 -9.57 -8.00 5.03
C ILE A 44 -9.89 -9.38 4.48
N GLU A 45 -10.90 -10.06 5.05
CA GLU A 45 -11.32 -11.40 4.64
C GLU A 45 -11.71 -11.46 3.16
N GLU A 46 -12.46 -10.45 2.67
CA GLU A 46 -12.83 -10.36 1.25
C GLU A 46 -11.59 -10.22 0.36
N LYS A 47 -10.66 -9.33 0.70
CA LYS A 47 -9.42 -9.17 -0.07
C LYS A 47 -8.55 -10.42 -0.04
N LEU A 48 -8.51 -11.12 1.09
CA LEU A 48 -7.75 -12.36 1.25
C LEU A 48 -8.33 -13.54 0.46
N LEU A 49 -9.55 -13.46 -0.07
CA LEU A 49 -10.08 -14.46 -1.01
C LEU A 49 -9.18 -14.66 -2.24
N LEU A 50 -8.40 -13.64 -2.63
CA LEU A 50 -7.42 -13.76 -3.70
C LEU A 50 -6.39 -14.87 -3.40
N ALA A 51 -6.04 -15.06 -2.13
CA ALA A 51 -5.07 -16.05 -1.70
C ALA A 51 -5.64 -17.48 -1.54
N ARG A 52 -6.93 -17.69 -1.79
CA ARG A 52 -7.62 -18.96 -1.54
C ARG A 52 -6.92 -20.20 -2.12
N ARG A 53 -6.28 -20.08 -3.27
CA ARG A 53 -5.52 -21.15 -3.94
C ARG A 53 -4.03 -20.90 -4.00
N ALA A 54 -3.56 -19.77 -3.54
CA ALA A 54 -2.14 -19.43 -3.54
C ALA A 54 -1.34 -20.40 -2.66
N ARG A 55 -0.12 -20.68 -3.07
CA ARG A 55 0.83 -21.49 -2.30
C ARG A 55 1.60 -20.64 -1.33
N THR A 56 1.91 -19.41 -1.75
CA THR A 56 2.76 -18.46 -1.01
C THR A 56 1.99 -17.16 -0.82
N ILE A 57 2.03 -16.63 0.40
CA ILE A 57 1.47 -15.31 0.73
C ILE A 57 2.59 -14.48 1.35
N ILE A 58 2.85 -13.32 0.75
CA ILE A 58 3.82 -12.34 1.25
C ILE A 58 3.02 -11.19 1.88
N TYR A 59 3.36 -10.81 3.09
CA TYR A 59 2.67 -9.78 3.87
C TYR A 59 3.64 -9.13 4.86
N SER A 60 3.23 -8.06 5.54
CA SER A 60 3.98 -7.48 6.65
C SER A 60 3.25 -7.68 7.97
N SER A 61 3.94 -8.18 8.99
CA SER A 61 3.39 -8.34 10.35
C SER A 61 3.19 -7.02 11.08
N GLU A 62 3.68 -5.90 10.55
CA GLU A 62 3.39 -4.56 11.06
C GLU A 62 1.88 -4.24 10.99
N TYR A 63 1.18 -4.76 9.98
CA TYR A 63 -0.28 -4.68 9.86
C TYR A 63 -0.96 -5.79 10.65
N ARG A 64 -1.02 -5.66 11.98
CA ARG A 64 -1.45 -6.72 12.92
C ARG A 64 -2.79 -7.34 12.59
N SER A 65 -3.81 -6.53 12.24
CA SER A 65 -5.14 -7.06 11.87
C SER A 65 -5.06 -7.95 10.64
N LEU A 66 -4.28 -7.56 9.64
CA LEU A 66 -4.05 -8.31 8.41
C LEU A 66 -3.28 -9.61 8.69
N ALA A 67 -2.16 -9.51 9.40
CA ALA A 67 -1.32 -10.65 9.75
C ALA A 67 -2.10 -11.73 10.51
N SER A 68 -2.85 -11.32 11.53
CA SER A 68 -3.70 -12.24 12.31
C SER A 68 -4.75 -12.96 11.43
N CYS A 69 -5.38 -12.26 10.48
CA CYS A 69 -6.32 -12.89 9.56
C CYS A 69 -5.62 -13.85 8.58
N ILE A 70 -4.42 -13.54 8.10
CA ILE A 70 -3.65 -14.41 7.21
C ILE A 70 -3.27 -15.69 7.93
N GLU A 71 -2.74 -15.59 9.15
CA GLU A 71 -2.34 -16.73 9.98
C GLU A 71 -3.56 -17.63 10.32
N GLU A 72 -4.70 -17.03 10.66
CA GLU A 72 -5.93 -17.74 10.96
C GLU A 72 -6.48 -18.51 9.74
N LEU A 73 -6.50 -17.86 8.56
CA LEU A 73 -7.14 -18.42 7.37
C LEU A 73 -6.22 -19.30 6.53
N TYR A 74 -4.92 -19.04 6.56
CA TYR A 74 -3.93 -19.62 5.63
C TYR A 74 -2.63 -20.08 6.33
N GLY A 75 -2.66 -20.34 7.63
CA GLY A 75 -1.48 -20.79 8.39
C GLY A 75 -0.88 -22.12 7.93
N ASP A 76 -1.56 -22.85 7.03
CA ASP A 76 -1.07 -24.07 6.37
C ASP A 76 -0.27 -23.79 5.08
N ARG A 77 -0.16 -22.54 4.67
CA ARG A 77 0.52 -22.09 3.45
C ARG A 77 1.96 -21.64 3.75
N GLU A 78 2.73 -21.40 2.69
CA GLU A 78 3.99 -20.71 2.81
C GLU A 78 3.73 -19.23 3.08
N LEU A 79 3.96 -18.79 4.32
CA LEU A 79 3.79 -17.40 4.74
C LEU A 79 5.17 -16.74 4.82
N ILE A 80 5.35 -15.61 4.13
CA ILE A 80 6.58 -14.82 4.14
C ILE A 80 6.26 -13.44 4.70
N ASP A 81 6.83 -13.16 5.86
CA ASP A 81 6.75 -11.85 6.50
C ASP A 81 7.86 -10.95 5.96
N SER A 82 7.48 -9.98 5.15
CA SER A 82 8.42 -9.06 4.53
C SER A 82 9.03 -8.04 5.50
N SER A 83 8.43 -7.84 6.68
CA SER A 83 9.01 -6.97 7.71
C SER A 83 10.29 -7.54 8.33
N LEU A 84 10.61 -8.80 8.05
CA LEU A 84 11.84 -9.46 8.48
C LEU A 84 12.97 -9.37 7.44
N GLU A 85 12.76 -8.66 6.32
CA GLU A 85 13.78 -8.44 5.30
C GLU A 85 14.74 -7.33 5.75
N GLU A 86 16.01 -7.66 6.00
CA GLU A 86 16.98 -6.76 6.65
C GLU A 86 17.79 -5.88 5.68
N ASP A 87 17.84 -6.19 4.38
CA ASP A 87 18.87 -5.63 3.47
C ASP A 87 18.43 -4.42 2.64
N VAL A 88 17.25 -3.87 2.85
CA VAL A 88 16.70 -2.79 1.99
C VAL A 88 16.83 -1.41 2.62
N GLU A 89 17.01 -1.33 3.94
CA GLU A 89 16.94 -0.06 4.69
C GLU A 89 18.17 0.85 4.48
N ASP A 90 19.35 0.29 4.20
CA ASP A 90 20.59 1.05 4.22
C ASP A 90 20.90 1.82 2.89
N GLU A 91 20.23 1.51 1.78
CA GLU A 91 20.56 2.10 0.46
C GLU A 91 19.52 3.09 -0.09
N LEU A 92 18.33 3.16 0.48
CA LEU A 92 17.24 3.96 -0.08
C LEU A 92 16.71 4.95 0.97
N GLU A 93 16.97 6.26 0.78
CA GLU A 93 16.24 7.35 1.45
C GLU A 93 14.78 7.38 0.99
N LEU A 94 14.04 6.30 1.26
CA LEU A 94 12.62 6.16 0.89
C LEU A 94 11.73 6.68 2.01
N SER A 95 10.54 7.17 1.66
CA SER A 95 9.49 7.37 2.66
C SER A 95 9.07 6.03 3.26
N ASP A 96 8.58 6.01 4.50
CA ASP A 96 8.19 4.78 5.21
C ASP A 96 7.28 3.86 4.37
N ALA A 97 6.33 4.42 3.62
CA ALA A 97 5.44 3.63 2.77
C ALA A 97 6.16 2.95 1.59
N LEU A 98 7.13 3.64 0.95
CA LEU A 98 7.94 3.07 -0.12
C LEU A 98 8.91 2.03 0.41
N SER A 99 9.39 2.18 1.65
CA SER A 99 10.22 1.18 2.32
C SER A 99 9.48 -0.13 2.52
N VAL A 100 8.21 -0.09 2.97
CA VAL A 100 7.38 -1.30 3.11
C VAL A 100 7.12 -1.99 1.77
N ASP A 101 6.83 -1.23 0.71
CA ASP A 101 6.65 -1.79 -0.63
C ASP A 101 7.95 -2.43 -1.15
N ALA A 102 9.10 -1.81 -0.88
CA ALA A 102 10.41 -2.35 -1.22
C ALA A 102 10.69 -3.67 -0.50
N LEU A 103 10.34 -3.80 0.79
CA LEU A 103 10.45 -5.05 1.54
C LEU A 103 9.59 -6.16 0.92
N HIS A 104 8.36 -5.86 0.50
CA HIS A 104 7.52 -6.83 -0.21
C HIS A 104 8.13 -7.30 -1.53
N VAL A 105 8.72 -6.37 -2.30
CA VAL A 105 9.41 -6.71 -3.55
C VAL A 105 10.63 -7.57 -3.28
N SER A 106 11.43 -7.25 -2.26
CA SER A 106 12.61 -8.03 -1.86
C SER A 106 12.25 -9.45 -1.48
N ALA A 107 11.23 -9.62 -0.63
CA ALA A 107 10.71 -10.93 -0.23
C ALA A 107 10.26 -11.75 -1.47
N LEU A 108 9.57 -11.10 -2.41
CA LEU A 108 9.13 -11.74 -3.64
C LEU A 108 10.29 -12.14 -4.54
N MET A 109 11.29 -11.26 -4.75
CA MET A 109 12.48 -11.54 -5.56
C MET A 109 13.25 -12.73 -5.01
N ARG A 110 13.52 -12.75 -3.70
CA ARG A 110 14.17 -13.89 -3.03
C ARG A 110 13.37 -15.18 -3.20
N ARG A 111 12.04 -15.10 -3.02
CA ARG A 111 11.16 -16.27 -3.22
C ARG A 111 11.22 -16.81 -4.64
N LEU A 112 11.41 -15.96 -5.63
CA LEU A 112 11.57 -16.33 -7.04
C LEU A 112 13.01 -16.75 -7.40
N GLY A 113 13.96 -16.64 -6.48
CA GLY A 113 15.36 -17.02 -6.70
C GLY A 113 16.21 -15.93 -7.37
N TYR A 114 15.76 -14.68 -7.33
CA TYR A 114 16.52 -13.53 -7.82
C TYR A 114 17.25 -12.83 -6.67
N GLY A 115 18.36 -12.16 -6.96
CA GLY A 115 19.04 -11.27 -6.02
C GLY A 115 18.24 -9.98 -5.82
N VAL A 116 18.32 -9.39 -4.64
CA VAL A 116 17.68 -8.10 -4.36
C VAL A 116 18.34 -6.97 -5.16
N ASP A 117 19.64 -7.08 -5.42
CA ASP A 117 20.42 -6.17 -6.26
C ASP A 117 19.93 -6.10 -7.72
N ASP A 118 19.18 -7.11 -8.18
CA ASP A 118 18.55 -7.14 -9.50
C ASP A 118 17.27 -6.31 -9.55
N ALA A 119 16.74 -5.88 -8.39
CA ALA A 119 15.54 -5.08 -8.28
C ALA A 119 15.87 -3.59 -8.50
N VAL A 120 15.32 -3.01 -9.56
CA VAL A 120 15.39 -1.57 -9.79
C VAL A 120 14.20 -0.92 -9.09
N PHE A 121 14.43 -0.36 -7.91
CA PHE A 121 13.42 0.43 -7.21
C PHE A 121 13.36 1.82 -7.85
N SER A 122 12.26 2.13 -8.52
CA SER A 122 12.00 3.46 -9.05
C SER A 122 11.03 4.19 -8.13
N ALA A 123 11.50 5.26 -7.53
CA ALA A 123 10.66 6.16 -6.72
C ALA A 123 9.65 6.97 -7.56
N HIS A 124 9.72 6.87 -8.89
CA HIS A 124 8.88 7.68 -9.78
C HIS A 124 7.65 6.89 -10.24
N VAL A 125 6.60 6.90 -9.43
CA VAL A 125 5.26 6.54 -9.88
C VAL A 125 4.53 7.85 -10.22
N ALA A 126 4.11 7.99 -11.47
CA ALA A 126 3.41 9.19 -11.91
C ALA A 126 2.19 9.49 -11.01
N MET A 127 2.02 10.74 -10.62
CA MET A 127 0.95 11.24 -9.73
C MET A 127 0.90 10.58 -8.33
N ARG A 128 2.01 9.96 -7.87
CA ARG A 128 2.16 9.49 -6.49
C ARG A 128 3.44 10.07 -5.89
N LEU A 129 3.30 11.09 -5.05
CA LEU A 129 4.40 11.86 -4.46
C LEU A 129 5.45 12.32 -5.48
N GLU A 130 5.03 12.53 -6.73
CA GLU A 130 5.92 12.90 -7.82
C GLU A 130 6.42 14.33 -7.64
N LEU A 131 7.74 14.52 -7.56
CA LEU A 131 8.35 15.83 -7.45
C LEU A 131 8.51 16.46 -8.84
N LYS A 132 7.95 17.67 -9.00
CA LYS A 132 8.00 18.46 -10.23
C LYS A 132 8.52 19.86 -9.96
N GLU A 133 9.31 20.39 -10.88
CA GLU A 133 9.66 21.81 -10.86
C GLU A 133 8.44 22.64 -11.29
N GLY A 134 8.12 23.65 -10.51
CA GLY A 134 7.09 24.63 -10.81
C GLY A 134 7.68 25.95 -11.30
N VAL A 135 6.83 26.96 -11.46
CA VAL A 135 7.24 28.30 -11.82
C VAL A 135 7.87 29.03 -10.62
N ASP A 136 8.70 30.03 -10.88
CA ASP A 136 9.33 30.90 -9.86
C ASP A 136 10.08 30.09 -8.76
N ASP A 137 10.86 29.09 -9.15
CA ASP A 137 11.63 28.23 -8.25
C ASP A 137 10.75 27.50 -7.21
N SER A 138 9.49 27.30 -7.54
CA SER A 138 8.59 26.50 -6.70
C SER A 138 8.78 25.00 -6.98
N MET A 139 8.46 24.18 -5.98
CA MET A 139 8.41 22.73 -6.07
C MET A 139 6.96 22.26 -5.93
N ILE A 140 6.55 21.33 -6.75
CA ILE A 140 5.24 20.71 -6.72
C ILE A 140 5.42 19.25 -6.32
N ILE A 141 4.66 18.80 -5.33
CA ILE A 141 4.48 17.39 -5.01
C ILE A 141 3.13 17.00 -5.59
N ASP A 142 3.12 16.15 -6.61
CA ASP A 142 1.91 15.66 -7.26
C ASP A 142 1.55 14.29 -6.70
N ASP A 143 0.47 14.23 -5.92
CA ASP A 143 -0.12 13.02 -5.35
C ASP A 143 -1.61 12.94 -5.71
N THR A 144 -1.93 13.19 -6.97
CA THR A 144 -3.31 13.33 -7.45
C THR A 144 -3.95 12.03 -7.93
N TYR A 145 -3.27 10.90 -7.89
CA TYR A 145 -3.78 9.62 -8.37
C TYR A 145 -4.99 9.13 -7.57
N ASN A 146 -4.88 9.15 -6.25
CA ASN A 146 -5.95 8.78 -5.33
C ASN A 146 -5.81 9.58 -4.03
N SER A 147 -6.90 9.78 -3.30
CA SER A 147 -6.89 10.52 -2.05
C SER A 147 -7.64 9.74 -0.98
N ASP A 148 -6.89 9.17 -0.04
CA ASP A 148 -7.39 8.63 1.21
C ASP A 148 -6.67 9.31 2.39
N ILE A 149 -7.15 9.09 3.61
CA ILE A 149 -6.63 9.81 4.78
C ILE A 149 -5.15 9.54 5.06
N ASN A 150 -4.71 8.31 4.81
CA ASN A 150 -3.32 7.91 5.07
C ASN A 150 -2.39 8.47 3.97
N SER A 151 -2.78 8.39 2.70
CA SER A 151 -2.00 8.98 1.61
C SER A 151 -1.89 10.50 1.74
N VAL A 152 -2.96 11.18 2.16
CA VAL A 152 -2.91 12.63 2.43
C VAL A 152 -1.95 12.95 3.58
N ALA A 153 -1.95 12.18 4.66
CA ALA A 153 -0.99 12.37 5.75
C ALA A 153 0.46 12.21 5.27
N VAL A 154 0.76 11.16 4.54
CA VAL A 154 2.10 10.93 3.95
C VAL A 154 2.50 12.07 3.01
N ALA A 155 1.57 12.57 2.16
CA ALA A 155 1.84 13.69 1.27
C ALA A 155 2.11 15.00 2.03
N LEU A 156 1.42 15.25 3.15
CA LEU A 156 1.66 16.41 4.00
C LEU A 156 3.00 16.34 4.72
N ASP A 157 3.41 15.16 5.18
CA ASP A 157 4.72 14.93 5.78
C ASP A 157 5.83 15.13 4.73
N ALA A 158 5.67 14.58 3.53
CA ALA A 158 6.59 14.84 2.42
C ALA A 158 6.68 16.33 2.10
N LEU A 159 5.57 17.06 2.05
CA LEU A 159 5.54 18.51 1.87
C LEU A 159 6.29 19.25 2.99
N TYR A 160 6.16 18.78 4.23
CA TYR A 160 6.87 19.35 5.37
C TYR A 160 8.38 19.18 5.22
N VAL A 161 8.83 17.96 4.95
CA VAL A 161 10.26 17.62 4.82
C VAL A 161 10.87 18.35 3.62
N GLN A 162 10.24 18.31 2.46
CA GLN A 162 10.76 18.88 1.22
C GLN A 162 10.72 20.42 1.20
N SER A 163 9.92 21.04 2.06
CA SER A 163 9.78 22.51 2.06
C SER A 163 11.04 23.26 2.47
N MET A 164 11.93 22.65 3.26
CA MET A 164 13.18 23.28 3.75
C MET A 164 12.97 24.71 4.28
N GLY A 165 11.85 24.96 4.96
CA GLY A 165 11.49 26.28 5.49
C GLY A 165 10.80 27.23 4.49
N ARG A 166 10.55 26.82 3.26
CA ARG A 166 9.77 27.59 2.27
C ARG A 166 8.29 27.64 2.66
N ARG A 167 7.54 28.56 2.07
CA ARG A 167 6.08 28.60 2.21
C ARG A 167 5.47 27.32 1.64
N ARG A 168 4.58 26.70 2.41
CA ARG A 168 3.86 25.50 2.04
C ARG A 168 2.43 25.83 1.64
N VAL A 169 1.94 25.20 0.59
CA VAL A 169 0.56 25.28 0.12
C VAL A 169 0.11 23.86 -0.21
N ALA A 170 -0.99 23.42 0.37
CA ALA A 170 -1.63 22.16 0.03
C ALA A 170 -2.94 22.44 -0.72
N VAL A 171 -3.17 21.68 -1.80
CA VAL A 171 -4.43 21.67 -2.55
C VAL A 171 -4.97 20.25 -2.46
N ILE A 172 -6.02 20.05 -1.69
CA ILE A 172 -6.55 18.73 -1.36
C ILE A 172 -7.95 18.61 -1.94
N SER A 173 -8.22 17.49 -2.62
CA SER A 173 -9.58 17.13 -3.05
C SER A 173 -10.36 16.50 -1.90
N ASP A 174 -11.65 16.31 -2.11
CA ASP A 174 -12.50 15.61 -1.16
C ASP A 174 -12.10 14.14 -1.00
N ILE A 175 -11.99 13.66 0.23
CA ILE A 175 -11.72 12.26 0.54
C ILE A 175 -13.05 11.51 0.54
N ARG A 176 -13.24 10.60 -0.41
CA ARG A 176 -14.48 9.86 -0.60
C ARG A 176 -14.36 8.42 -0.12
N GLN A 177 -15.50 7.82 0.27
CA GLN A 177 -15.62 6.40 0.60
C GLN A 177 -14.73 5.92 1.77
N SER A 178 -14.36 6.84 2.68
CA SER A 178 -13.55 6.49 3.86
C SER A 178 -14.33 5.66 4.90
N GLY A 179 -15.67 5.71 4.89
CA GLY A 179 -16.51 5.14 5.94
C GLY A 179 -16.57 5.98 7.22
N ILE A 180 -15.86 7.10 7.26
CA ILE A 180 -15.78 8.02 8.39
C ILE A 180 -16.68 9.23 8.11
N PRO A 181 -17.50 9.70 9.06
CA PRO A 181 -18.26 10.94 8.89
C PRO A 181 -17.35 12.13 8.56
N SER A 182 -17.74 12.97 7.60
CA SER A 182 -16.92 14.09 7.11
C SER A 182 -16.42 15.01 8.23
N GLU A 183 -17.25 15.27 9.26
CA GLU A 183 -16.85 16.11 10.40
C GLU A 183 -15.69 15.50 11.20
N GLU A 184 -15.65 14.18 11.33
CA GLU A 184 -14.57 13.46 12.03
C GLU A 184 -13.35 13.31 11.13
N LEU A 185 -13.56 13.04 9.83
CA LEU A 185 -12.53 12.82 8.84
C LEU A 185 -11.55 14.00 8.75
N TYR A 186 -12.08 15.22 8.71
CA TYR A 186 -11.27 16.46 8.59
C TYR A 186 -10.82 17.06 9.92
N GLN A 187 -11.00 16.36 11.03
CA GLN A 187 -10.45 16.72 12.34
C GLN A 187 -9.20 15.93 12.72
N ARG A 188 -8.90 14.89 11.96
CA ARG A 188 -7.70 14.08 12.11
C ARG A 188 -6.52 14.73 11.41
#